data_efd8825ff3678b5be7fedb503497a6ad
#
_entry.id   efd8825ff3678b5be7fedb503497a6ad
#
_cell.length_a   1.000
_cell.length_b   1.000
_cell.length_c   1.000
_cell.angle_alpha   90.00
_cell.angle_beta   90.00
_cell.angle_gamma   90.00
#
_symmetry.space_group_name_H-M   'P 1'
#
loop_
_entity.id
_entity.type
_entity.pdbx_description
1 polymer ?
#
loop_
_entity_poly.entity_id
_entity_poly.type
_entity_poly.pdbx_seq_one_letter_code
_entity_poly.pdbx_strand_id
1 'polypeptide(L)'
;MKRFISLVVLSLAIFSLQEVSSEAATSKISMTLKQTPGGSEPTVTLYGKVKPAKAGIKIAIQIQLNGKWQDTKFSTKTARVGTWQVLAVATALDAKVKYRAKAKVGSKYIYSNIREITVRAIPEISDAANFVMVDQLGPGGRIHGSDISRWQHPNDAPIDFTKMYSAGMRFVMIKASDTRDDADALSLKYVAMDRSAAQAAGLYTGFYHYAVLPNVKTDEQVIVDAQTQAQKVIWRIGSLGGFNERDLPYALDLENNCVALSGKTCSRYLPKSQITLWAKTFLKIVKEKTGRTPIIYSYPSFLEGAMVRDDELRQYPLWLAQYAIDPADPIAQPGLKEGGCYVHSWTTANCSSQWIIWQYSSCGIAPKYGVPGSRLDLNVFRGNPSTFLDLIKGSWVPEVADQMPKNEPSSLTYKNIKFSTADKPVTLEVDVIRPDGRPVVTGTVRFYVNSSTPINPKPVQTVVRATSGSWKLSIKGIPAGLWAGNIGFVDATGTHADSKLPIEFAIAPAAEPSESAKPTSTPSPSVTKKPTTDGCRNQIKN
;
A
#
# COMPACT_ATOMS: atom_id res chain seq x y z
N MET A 1 -21.38 -100.93 -23.73
CA MET A 1 -21.69 -100.13 -22.54
C MET A 1 -20.41 -99.43 -22.12
N LYS A 2 -20.23 -98.20 -22.54
CA LYS A 2 -19.01 -97.42 -22.27
C LYS A 2 -19.39 -96.26 -21.35
N ARG A 3 -18.78 -96.21 -20.18
CA ARG A 3 -18.92 -95.11 -19.18
C ARG A 3 -17.98 -93.97 -19.57
N PHE A 4 -18.52 -92.78 -19.75
CA PHE A 4 -17.74 -91.55 -19.86
C PHE A 4 -17.49 -91.00 -18.46
N ILE A 5 -16.21 -90.74 -18.17
CA ILE A 5 -15.76 -90.06 -17.00
C ILE A 5 -15.44 -88.62 -17.46
N SER A 6 -16.18 -87.62 -16.93
CA SER A 6 -15.88 -86.23 -17.16
C SER A 6 -14.85 -85.74 -16.11
N LEU A 7 -13.72 -85.30 -16.61
CA LEU A 7 -12.66 -84.67 -15.84
C LEU A 7 -12.98 -83.17 -15.72
N VAL A 8 -13.23 -82.73 -14.50
CA VAL A 8 -13.34 -81.31 -14.18
C VAL A 8 -11.94 -80.76 -13.86
N VAL A 9 -11.40 -79.90 -14.73
CA VAL A 9 -10.15 -79.21 -14.51
C VAL A 9 -10.45 -77.94 -13.75
N LEU A 10 -10.01 -77.92 -12.47
CA LEU A 10 -10.09 -76.75 -11.60
C LEU A 10 -8.88 -75.84 -11.85
N SER A 11 -9.08 -74.75 -12.56
CA SER A 11 -8.04 -73.74 -12.77
C SER A 11 -7.88 -72.87 -11.55
N LEU A 12 -6.82 -73.07 -10.75
CA LEU A 12 -6.40 -72.14 -9.71
C LEU A 12 -5.78 -70.90 -10.37
N ALA A 13 -6.48 -69.77 -10.37
CA ALA A 13 -5.91 -68.49 -10.66
C ALA A 13 -5.09 -68.01 -9.47
N ILE A 14 -3.78 -68.07 -9.57
CA ILE A 14 -2.85 -67.45 -8.62
C ILE A 14 -2.91 -65.95 -8.88
N PHE A 15 -3.64 -65.19 -8.02
CA PHE A 15 -3.51 -63.76 -7.94
C PHE A 15 -2.16 -63.43 -7.25
N SER A 16 -1.17 -63.09 -8.05
CA SER A 16 0.04 -62.43 -7.54
C SER A 16 -0.37 -61.04 -7.04
N LEU A 17 -0.46 -60.92 -5.72
CA LEU A 17 -0.46 -59.62 -5.05
C LEU A 17 0.89 -58.93 -5.37
N GLN A 18 0.91 -58.11 -6.40
CA GLN A 18 1.95 -57.11 -6.53
C GLN A 18 1.78 -56.15 -5.33
N GLU A 19 2.63 -56.32 -4.35
CA GLU A 19 2.87 -55.24 -3.36
C GLU A 19 3.33 -54.01 -4.15
N VAL A 20 2.40 -53.06 -4.41
CA VAL A 20 2.76 -51.73 -4.77
C VAL A 20 3.50 -51.15 -3.58
N SER A 21 4.81 -51.26 -3.59
CA SER A 21 5.66 -50.54 -2.66
C SER A 21 5.36 -49.06 -2.83
N SER A 22 4.51 -48.53 -1.97
CA SER A 22 4.33 -47.10 -1.81
C SER A 22 5.70 -46.51 -1.45
N GLU A 23 6.43 -46.03 -2.42
CA GLU A 23 7.61 -45.21 -2.16
C GLU A 23 7.16 -44.06 -1.25
N ALA A 24 7.49 -44.18 0.04
CA ALA A 24 7.16 -43.16 1.00
C ALA A 24 7.76 -41.84 0.55
N ALA A 25 6.90 -40.94 0.09
CA ALA A 25 7.31 -39.65 -0.49
C ALA A 25 8.31 -38.96 0.44
N THR A 26 9.55 -38.82 -0.05
CA THR A 26 10.66 -38.26 0.74
C THR A 26 10.29 -36.85 1.16
N SER A 27 10.19 -36.61 2.46
CA SER A 27 9.84 -35.28 2.97
C SER A 27 10.93 -34.27 2.62
N LYS A 28 10.51 -33.15 2.03
CA LYS A 28 11.41 -32.05 1.60
C LYS A 28 10.95 -30.73 2.22
N ILE A 29 11.92 -29.88 2.55
CA ILE A 29 11.66 -28.50 2.99
C ILE A 29 12.39 -27.53 2.07
N SER A 30 11.72 -26.48 1.65
CA SER A 30 12.30 -25.36 0.89
C SER A 30 12.35 -24.10 1.73
N MET A 31 13.29 -23.22 1.43
CA MET A 31 13.44 -21.91 2.06
C MET A 31 13.79 -20.84 1.04
N THR A 32 13.18 -19.70 1.18
CA THR A 32 13.53 -18.43 0.56
C THR A 32 13.68 -17.41 1.67
N LEU A 33 14.50 -16.38 1.43
CA LEU A 33 14.67 -15.30 2.40
C LEU A 33 14.77 -13.95 1.68
N LYS A 34 14.42 -12.90 2.40
CA LYS A 34 14.64 -11.50 1.98
C LYS A 34 14.85 -10.64 3.22
N GLN A 35 15.58 -9.54 3.08
CA GLN A 35 15.62 -8.52 4.10
C GLN A 35 14.20 -7.93 4.22
N THR A 36 13.72 -7.75 5.45
CA THR A 36 12.44 -7.10 5.70
C THR A 36 12.70 -5.60 5.79
N PRO A 37 12.18 -4.79 4.86
CA PRO A 37 12.29 -3.34 4.97
C PRO A 37 11.38 -2.81 6.08
N GLY A 38 11.82 -1.74 6.74
CA GLY A 38 11.06 -1.08 7.81
C GLY A 38 11.26 -1.70 9.20
N GLY A 39 10.98 -0.91 10.22
CA GLY A 39 11.16 -1.28 11.62
C GLY A 39 12.45 -0.71 12.24
N SER A 40 12.52 -0.74 13.57
CA SER A 40 13.67 -0.24 14.34
C SER A 40 14.88 -1.19 14.34
N GLU A 41 14.69 -2.44 13.92
CA GLU A 41 15.75 -3.46 13.90
C GLU A 41 15.86 -4.09 12.52
N PRO A 42 17.08 -4.35 12.03
CA PRO A 42 17.29 -5.07 10.79
C PRO A 42 16.79 -6.51 10.90
N THR A 43 15.83 -6.87 10.06
CA THR A 43 15.21 -8.19 10.11
C THR A 43 15.26 -8.90 8.76
N VAL A 44 15.20 -10.23 8.83
CA VAL A 44 15.11 -11.12 7.67
C VAL A 44 13.82 -11.91 7.76
N THR A 45 13.01 -11.85 6.71
CA THR A 45 11.87 -12.75 6.55
C THR A 45 12.34 -14.03 5.86
N LEU A 46 12.19 -15.16 6.55
CA LEU A 46 12.45 -16.49 6.02
C LEU A 46 11.11 -17.19 5.82
N TYR A 47 10.89 -17.79 4.67
CA TYR A 47 9.64 -18.47 4.35
C TYR A 47 9.86 -19.64 3.41
N GLY A 48 8.91 -20.57 3.40
CA GLY A 48 9.03 -21.75 2.55
C GLY A 48 7.87 -22.71 2.68
N LYS A 49 8.13 -23.96 2.27
CA LYS A 49 7.13 -25.01 2.24
C LYS A 49 7.72 -26.37 2.59
N VAL A 50 6.96 -27.17 3.35
CA VAL A 50 7.25 -28.58 3.58
C VAL A 50 6.36 -29.41 2.64
N LYS A 51 6.92 -30.42 2.02
CA LYS A 51 6.21 -31.42 1.20
C LYS A 51 6.52 -32.82 1.75
N PRO A 52 5.52 -33.71 1.85
CA PRO A 52 4.09 -33.46 1.69
C PRO A 52 3.58 -32.43 2.71
N ALA A 53 2.48 -31.74 2.36
CA ALA A 53 1.92 -30.68 3.20
C ALA A 53 1.39 -31.26 4.53
N LYS A 54 1.84 -30.70 5.63
CA LYS A 54 1.38 -31.08 6.98
C LYS A 54 1.43 -29.86 7.90
N ALA A 55 0.36 -29.63 8.64
CA ALA A 55 0.29 -28.58 9.65
C ALA A 55 1.10 -28.93 10.91
N GLY A 56 1.55 -27.91 11.64
CA GLY A 56 2.12 -28.05 12.97
C GLY A 56 3.57 -28.55 13.02
N ILE A 57 4.24 -28.79 11.89
CA ILE A 57 5.66 -29.16 11.89
C ILE A 57 6.47 -27.97 12.38
N LYS A 58 7.25 -28.15 13.44
CA LYS A 58 8.15 -27.11 13.95
C LYS A 58 9.31 -26.90 12.98
N ILE A 59 9.50 -25.67 12.56
CA ILE A 59 10.60 -25.19 11.73
C ILE A 59 11.52 -24.37 12.63
N ALA A 60 12.78 -24.78 12.76
CA ALA A 60 13.83 -24.02 13.42
C ALA A 60 14.76 -23.40 12.36
N ILE A 61 15.20 -22.19 12.59
CA ILE A 61 16.15 -21.52 11.72
C ILE A 61 17.57 -21.72 12.26
N GLN A 62 18.46 -22.12 11.38
CA GLN A 62 19.89 -22.24 11.64
C GLN A 62 20.68 -21.19 10.86
N ILE A 63 21.74 -20.69 11.47
CA ILE A 63 22.76 -19.85 10.83
C ILE A 63 24.10 -20.58 10.79
N GLN A 64 24.96 -20.22 9.82
CA GLN A 64 26.32 -20.72 9.77
C GLN A 64 27.26 -19.67 10.36
N LEU A 65 27.87 -20.01 11.49
CA LEU A 65 28.91 -19.20 12.13
C LEU A 65 30.20 -20.01 12.18
N ASN A 66 31.29 -19.42 11.73
CA ASN A 66 32.64 -20.08 11.71
C ASN A 66 32.61 -21.49 11.07
N GLY A 67 31.86 -21.61 9.96
CA GLY A 67 31.71 -22.88 9.24
C GLY A 67 30.73 -23.89 9.87
N LYS A 68 30.25 -23.67 11.08
CA LYS A 68 29.36 -24.59 11.82
C LYS A 68 27.92 -24.08 11.83
N TRP A 69 26.95 -24.99 11.70
CA TRP A 69 25.53 -24.67 11.80
C TRP A 69 25.07 -24.62 13.25
N GLN A 70 24.43 -23.52 13.64
CA GLN A 70 23.91 -23.30 14.99
C GLN A 70 22.42 -23.00 14.93
N ASP A 71 21.65 -23.58 15.87
CA ASP A 71 20.23 -23.26 16.02
C ASP A 71 20.09 -21.83 16.57
N THR A 72 19.18 -21.07 16.00
CA THR A 72 18.79 -19.75 16.50
C THR A 72 17.58 -19.87 17.44
N LYS A 73 17.23 -18.78 18.13
CA LYS A 73 15.96 -18.70 18.90
C LYS A 73 14.70 -18.64 18.01
N PHE A 74 14.88 -18.43 16.70
CA PHE A 74 13.78 -18.20 15.77
C PHE A 74 13.19 -19.53 15.28
N SER A 75 11.89 -19.68 15.47
CA SER A 75 11.15 -20.85 15.02
C SER A 75 9.70 -20.54 14.73
N THR A 76 9.07 -21.37 13.92
CA THR A 76 7.64 -21.28 13.57
C THR A 76 7.05 -22.68 13.39
N LYS A 77 5.76 -22.76 13.07
CA LYS A 77 5.09 -24.02 12.70
C LYS A 77 4.49 -23.90 11.30
N THR A 78 4.44 -25.01 10.57
CA THR A 78 3.79 -25.04 9.26
C THR A 78 2.28 -24.84 9.38
N ALA A 79 1.71 -24.11 8.43
CA ALA A 79 0.28 -24.02 8.19
C ALA A 79 -0.27 -25.33 7.55
N ARG A 80 -1.60 -25.46 7.44
CA ARG A 80 -2.28 -26.63 6.86
C ARG A 80 -1.78 -27.04 5.48
N VAL A 81 -1.42 -26.05 4.64
CA VAL A 81 -0.89 -26.26 3.28
C VAL A 81 0.64 -26.47 3.25
N GLY A 82 1.25 -26.68 4.42
CA GLY A 82 2.69 -26.93 4.57
C GLY A 82 3.57 -25.68 4.44
N THR A 83 3.00 -24.49 4.26
CA THR A 83 3.76 -23.22 4.20
C THR A 83 4.19 -22.79 5.61
N TRP A 84 5.28 -22.05 5.69
CA TRP A 84 5.80 -21.50 6.93
C TRP A 84 6.49 -20.16 6.66
N GLN A 85 6.50 -19.30 7.67
CA GLN A 85 7.19 -18.02 7.66
C GLN A 85 7.68 -17.69 9.07
N VAL A 86 8.85 -17.06 9.16
CA VAL A 86 9.40 -16.53 10.41
C VAL A 86 10.15 -15.24 10.13
N LEU A 87 10.02 -14.30 11.04
CA LEU A 87 10.78 -13.06 11.07
C LEU A 87 11.94 -13.26 12.05
N ALA A 88 13.15 -13.02 11.62
CA ALA A 88 14.36 -13.16 12.44
C ALA A 88 15.13 -11.83 12.45
N VAL A 89 15.55 -11.39 13.62
CA VAL A 89 16.51 -10.29 13.72
C VAL A 89 17.84 -10.75 13.12
N ALA A 90 18.47 -9.90 12.33
CA ALA A 90 19.75 -10.21 11.71
C ALA A 90 20.83 -10.41 12.78
N THR A 91 21.61 -11.48 12.62
CA THR A 91 22.67 -11.82 13.57
C THR A 91 24.01 -11.16 13.26
N ALA A 92 24.16 -10.65 12.05
CA ALA A 92 25.28 -9.83 11.63
C ALA A 92 24.79 -8.83 10.56
N LEU A 93 25.36 -7.64 10.59
CA LEU A 93 25.04 -6.56 9.67
C LEU A 93 26.22 -6.33 8.73
N ASP A 94 25.91 -5.91 7.52
CA ASP A 94 26.86 -5.63 6.43
C ASP A 94 27.84 -6.78 6.12
N ALA A 95 27.45 -7.99 6.56
CA ALA A 95 28.18 -9.22 6.32
C ALA A 95 27.27 -10.29 5.70
N LYS A 96 27.88 -11.20 4.96
CA LYS A 96 27.17 -12.35 4.38
C LYS A 96 26.83 -13.38 5.45
N VAL A 97 25.54 -13.64 5.64
CA VAL A 97 25.05 -14.65 6.58
C VAL A 97 24.32 -15.75 5.82
N LYS A 98 24.68 -17.00 6.12
CA LYS A 98 24.02 -18.17 5.55
C LYS A 98 22.98 -18.72 6.50
N TYR A 99 21.81 -18.99 5.95
CA TYR A 99 20.65 -19.53 6.66
C TYR A 99 20.21 -20.86 6.07
N ARG A 100 19.64 -21.73 6.89
CA ARG A 100 18.82 -22.87 6.48
C ARG A 100 17.70 -23.12 7.47
N ALA A 101 16.62 -23.76 7.03
CA ALA A 101 15.56 -24.24 7.88
C ALA A 101 15.80 -25.71 8.23
N LYS A 102 15.50 -26.08 9.48
CA LYS A 102 15.54 -27.44 10.02
C LYS A 102 14.16 -27.84 10.51
N ALA A 103 13.68 -29.00 10.12
CA ALA A 103 12.40 -29.53 10.57
C ALA A 103 12.56 -30.99 11.02
N LYS A 104 11.77 -31.42 12.02
CA LYS A 104 11.68 -32.83 12.41
C LYS A 104 10.39 -33.42 11.82
N VAL A 105 10.53 -34.40 10.95
CA VAL A 105 9.41 -35.12 10.34
C VAL A 105 9.54 -36.60 10.69
N GLY A 106 8.62 -37.10 11.52
CA GLY A 106 8.78 -38.40 12.16
C GLY A 106 10.00 -38.42 13.10
N SER A 107 10.89 -39.38 12.93
CA SER A 107 12.13 -39.52 13.70
C SER A 107 13.31 -38.76 13.07
N LYS A 108 13.19 -38.30 11.81
CA LYS A 108 14.31 -37.72 11.02
C LYS A 108 14.27 -36.19 10.99
N TYR A 109 15.47 -35.60 10.97
CA TYR A 109 15.63 -34.17 10.64
C TYR A 109 15.83 -34.01 9.15
N ILE A 110 15.12 -33.01 8.59
CA ILE A 110 15.29 -32.56 7.20
C ILE A 110 15.72 -31.10 7.19
N TYR A 111 16.48 -30.73 6.19
CA TYR A 111 17.06 -29.39 6.05
C TYR A 111 16.68 -28.79 4.70
N SER A 112 16.49 -27.48 4.67
CA SER A 112 16.24 -26.74 3.43
C SER A 112 17.51 -26.56 2.64
N ASN A 113 17.35 -26.05 1.41
CA ASN A 113 18.43 -25.39 0.70
C ASN A 113 19.03 -24.26 1.54
N ILE A 114 20.34 -24.04 1.38
CA ILE A 114 21.05 -22.91 2.01
C ILE A 114 20.74 -21.65 1.22
N ARG A 115 20.52 -20.56 1.92
CA ARG A 115 20.40 -19.22 1.37
C ARG A 115 21.34 -18.26 2.07
N GLU A 116 21.91 -17.35 1.30
CA GLU A 116 22.83 -16.33 1.78
C GLU A 116 22.23 -14.95 1.54
N ILE A 117 22.42 -14.05 2.46
CA ILE A 117 22.00 -12.64 2.35
C ILE A 117 22.99 -11.75 3.10
N THR A 118 23.23 -10.57 2.58
CA THR A 118 23.85 -9.46 3.31
C THR A 118 22.72 -8.58 3.83
N VAL A 119 22.54 -8.57 5.15
CA VAL A 119 21.58 -7.66 5.80
C VAL A 119 22.29 -6.37 6.08
N ARG A 120 21.79 -5.28 5.49
CA ARG A 120 22.35 -3.96 5.74
C ARG A 120 21.87 -3.43 7.08
N ALA A 121 22.74 -2.74 7.80
CA ALA A 121 22.36 -1.95 8.94
C ALA A 121 21.31 -0.91 8.54
N ILE A 122 20.40 -0.59 9.47
CA ILE A 122 19.60 0.62 9.35
C ILE A 122 20.55 1.76 9.72
N PRO A 123 20.82 2.71 8.80
CA PRO A 123 21.77 3.79 9.10
C PRO A 123 21.26 4.60 10.30
N GLU A 124 22.14 4.85 11.26
CA GLU A 124 21.87 5.81 12.31
C GLU A 124 21.88 7.24 11.75
N ILE A 125 21.00 8.07 12.25
CA ILE A 125 21.03 9.50 11.92
C ILE A 125 22.32 10.06 12.50
N SER A 126 23.25 10.45 11.62
CA SER A 126 24.50 11.06 12.03
C SER A 126 24.28 12.51 12.43
N ASP A 127 24.49 12.85 13.71
CA ASP A 127 24.51 14.24 14.17
C ASP A 127 25.65 15.03 13.50
N ALA A 128 26.70 14.33 13.06
CA ALA A 128 27.82 14.91 12.33
C ALA A 128 27.55 15.18 10.85
N ALA A 129 26.42 14.75 10.29
CA ALA A 129 26.00 15.21 8.99
C ALA A 129 25.63 16.70 9.13
N ASN A 130 26.67 17.55 9.17
CA ASN A 130 26.49 18.98 9.05
C ASN A 130 25.69 19.23 7.78
N PHE A 131 24.46 19.71 7.96
CA PHE A 131 23.61 20.12 6.85
C PHE A 131 24.20 21.38 6.22
N VAL A 132 25.28 21.19 5.46
CA VAL A 132 25.76 22.24 4.60
C VAL A 132 24.82 22.27 3.39
N MET A 133 23.69 22.95 3.59
CA MET A 133 22.74 23.21 2.49
C MET A 133 23.34 24.03 1.36
N VAL A 134 24.61 24.46 1.48
CA VAL A 134 25.11 25.67 0.82
C VAL A 134 25.85 25.39 -0.46
N ASP A 135 26.44 24.22 -0.69
CA ASP A 135 27.46 24.11 -1.73
C ASP A 135 26.99 23.59 -3.09
N GLN A 136 25.76 23.07 -3.19
CA GLN A 136 25.22 22.67 -4.49
C GLN A 136 23.77 23.10 -4.63
N LEU A 137 23.57 24.13 -5.37
CA LEU A 137 22.24 24.52 -5.84
C LEU A 137 21.86 23.66 -7.05
N GLY A 138 20.64 23.19 -7.07
CA GLY A 138 20.06 22.48 -8.19
C GLY A 138 19.69 23.40 -9.37
N PRO A 139 18.87 22.92 -10.29
CA PRO A 139 18.44 23.69 -11.46
C PRO A 139 17.92 25.08 -11.10
N GLY A 140 18.39 26.11 -11.82
CA GLY A 140 18.02 27.49 -11.59
C GLY A 140 18.49 28.09 -10.25
N GLY A 141 19.53 27.53 -9.66
CA GLY A 141 20.05 27.97 -8.35
C GLY A 141 19.14 27.62 -7.17
N ARG A 142 18.26 26.61 -7.32
CA ARG A 142 17.29 26.20 -6.31
C ARG A 142 17.75 24.96 -5.56
N ILE A 143 17.25 24.73 -4.35
CA ILE A 143 17.50 23.51 -3.58
C ILE A 143 16.84 22.34 -4.30
N HIS A 144 17.62 21.31 -4.65
CA HIS A 144 17.16 20.16 -5.43
C HIS A 144 16.69 19.03 -4.54
N GLY A 145 15.64 18.33 -4.95
CA GLY A 145 15.09 17.18 -4.26
C GLY A 145 14.36 16.21 -5.18
N SER A 146 13.81 15.20 -4.59
CA SER A 146 12.98 14.20 -5.26
C SER A 146 11.81 13.78 -4.39
N ASP A 147 10.89 13.02 -4.97
CA ASP A 147 9.93 12.24 -4.19
C ASP A 147 9.96 10.78 -4.60
N ILE A 148 9.67 9.91 -3.62
CA ILE A 148 9.80 8.46 -3.74
C ILE A 148 8.63 7.74 -3.10
N SER A 149 8.40 6.52 -3.60
CA SER A 149 7.40 5.60 -3.09
C SER A 149 7.87 4.16 -3.31
N ARG A 150 6.99 3.21 -3.12
CA ARG A 150 7.25 1.79 -3.46
C ARG A 150 7.78 1.55 -4.88
N TRP A 151 7.49 2.45 -5.81
CA TRP A 151 7.90 2.32 -7.21
C TRP A 151 9.41 2.46 -7.40
N GLN A 152 10.09 3.12 -6.47
CA GLN A 152 11.53 3.26 -6.44
C GLN A 152 12.23 2.08 -5.78
N HIS A 153 11.46 1.04 -5.36
CA HIS A 153 11.97 -0.22 -4.77
C HIS A 153 11.61 -1.45 -5.62
N PRO A 154 11.94 -1.52 -6.90
CA PRO A 154 11.67 -2.71 -7.70
C PRO A 154 12.36 -3.94 -7.08
N ASN A 155 11.60 -5.02 -6.86
CA ASN A 155 12.07 -6.24 -6.19
C ASN A 155 12.68 -5.99 -4.80
N ASP A 156 12.16 -5.00 -4.06
CA ASP A 156 12.65 -4.58 -2.74
C ASP A 156 14.10 -4.04 -2.75
N ALA A 157 14.60 -3.58 -3.90
CA ALA A 157 15.94 -3.01 -4.00
C ALA A 157 16.05 -1.72 -3.18
N PRO A 158 17.13 -1.53 -2.38
CA PRO A 158 17.32 -0.33 -1.60
C PRO A 158 17.74 0.86 -2.49
N ILE A 159 17.43 2.07 -2.03
CA ILE A 159 17.91 3.32 -2.63
C ILE A 159 19.27 3.67 -2.03
N ASP A 160 20.20 4.11 -2.86
CA ASP A 160 21.49 4.67 -2.43
C ASP A 160 21.35 6.18 -2.21
N PHE A 161 20.96 6.57 -1.01
CA PHE A 161 20.78 7.97 -0.64
C PHE A 161 22.12 8.75 -0.58
N THR A 162 23.23 8.09 -0.35
CA THR A 162 24.56 8.72 -0.41
C THR A 162 24.86 9.19 -1.83
N LYS A 163 24.53 8.38 -2.82
CA LYS A 163 24.63 8.78 -4.23
C LYS A 163 23.62 9.90 -4.56
N MET A 164 22.40 9.86 -4.01
CA MET A 164 21.40 10.91 -4.18
C MET A 164 21.92 12.26 -3.67
N TYR A 165 22.50 12.29 -2.47
CA TYR A 165 23.13 13.49 -1.90
C TYR A 165 24.32 13.97 -2.75
N SER A 166 25.20 13.05 -3.15
CA SER A 166 26.37 13.35 -3.99
C SER A 166 26.00 13.88 -5.37
N ALA A 167 24.82 13.51 -5.89
CA ALA A 167 24.26 14.04 -7.13
C ALA A 167 23.58 15.41 -6.98
N GLY A 168 23.70 16.06 -5.80
CA GLY A 168 23.23 17.43 -5.56
C GLY A 168 21.87 17.56 -4.91
N MET A 169 21.17 16.47 -4.62
CA MET A 169 19.90 16.54 -3.91
C MET A 169 20.09 16.83 -2.41
N ARG A 170 19.16 17.56 -1.82
CA ARG A 170 19.20 17.96 -0.42
C ARG A 170 17.94 17.57 0.35
N PHE A 171 16.86 17.20 -0.33
CA PHE A 171 15.67 16.68 0.31
C PHE A 171 15.00 15.57 -0.50
N VAL A 172 14.24 14.73 0.19
CA VAL A 172 13.41 13.69 -0.39
C VAL A 172 12.06 13.62 0.30
N MET A 173 10.97 13.64 -0.48
CA MET A 173 9.61 13.43 0.03
C MET A 173 9.26 11.95 -0.11
N ILE A 174 8.91 11.29 0.99
CA ILE A 174 8.69 9.84 1.06
C ILE A 174 7.20 9.57 1.21
N LYS A 175 6.64 8.72 0.34
CA LYS A 175 5.27 8.25 0.53
C LYS A 175 5.15 7.47 1.82
N ALA A 176 4.53 8.06 2.83
CA ALA A 176 4.41 7.46 4.14
C ALA A 176 3.06 6.80 4.39
N SER A 177 2.02 7.23 3.68
CA SER A 177 0.67 6.66 3.80
C SER A 177 -0.16 6.81 2.52
N ASP A 178 -1.23 6.02 2.45
CA ASP A 178 -2.21 6.01 1.35
C ASP A 178 -3.60 5.74 1.93
N THR A 179 -4.64 6.25 1.31
CA THR A 179 -6.01 5.91 1.68
C THR A 179 -6.31 4.42 1.47
N ARG A 180 -5.72 3.82 0.44
CA ARG A 180 -5.93 2.41 0.06
C ARG A 180 -5.00 1.52 0.88
N ASP A 181 -5.55 0.50 1.53
CA ASP A 181 -4.81 -0.35 2.49
C ASP A 181 -3.62 -1.10 1.89
N ASP A 182 -3.75 -1.61 0.66
CA ASP A 182 -2.64 -2.31 -0.01
C ASP A 182 -1.47 -1.38 -0.35
N ALA A 183 -1.78 -0.16 -0.76
CA ALA A 183 -0.78 0.87 -1.03
C ALA A 183 -0.21 1.44 0.27
N ASP A 184 -1.03 1.57 1.32
CA ASP A 184 -0.61 1.99 2.66
C ASP A 184 0.34 0.99 3.31
N ALA A 185 0.04 -0.31 3.22
CA ALA A 185 0.94 -1.37 3.69
C ALA A 185 2.32 -1.35 3.01
N LEU A 186 2.37 -0.99 1.71
CA LEU A 186 3.62 -0.80 0.99
C LEU A 186 4.36 0.47 1.42
N SER A 187 3.64 1.55 1.74
CA SER A 187 4.23 2.77 2.29
C SER A 187 4.83 2.50 3.68
N LEU A 188 4.09 1.81 4.54
CA LEU A 188 4.57 1.39 5.87
C LEU A 188 5.85 0.55 5.79
N LYS A 189 5.94 -0.30 4.76
CA LYS A 189 7.08 -1.20 4.55
C LYS A 189 8.41 -0.46 4.38
N TYR A 190 8.41 0.71 3.73
CA TYR A 190 9.64 1.41 3.33
C TYR A 190 9.94 2.67 4.15
N VAL A 191 8.92 3.37 4.64
CA VAL A 191 9.05 4.73 5.17
C VAL A 191 10.10 4.89 6.28
N ALA A 192 10.16 3.98 7.23
CA ALA A 192 11.11 4.07 8.36
C ALA A 192 12.56 3.87 7.90
N MET A 193 12.78 2.90 7.01
CA MET A 193 14.10 2.60 6.44
C MET A 193 14.59 3.76 5.56
N ASP A 194 13.73 4.26 4.68
CA ASP A 194 14.09 5.33 3.76
C ASP A 194 14.37 6.64 4.51
N ARG A 195 13.54 6.99 5.51
CA ARG A 195 13.81 8.13 6.38
C ARG A 195 15.19 8.05 7.02
N SER A 196 15.47 6.93 7.68
CA SER A 196 16.74 6.72 8.37
C SER A 196 17.93 6.79 7.42
N ALA A 197 17.85 6.09 6.28
CA ALA A 197 18.93 6.05 5.30
C ALA A 197 19.17 7.40 4.61
N ALA A 198 18.09 8.13 4.30
CA ALA A 198 18.19 9.45 3.68
C ALA A 198 18.80 10.48 4.64
N GLN A 199 18.37 10.49 5.91
CA GLN A 199 18.91 11.40 6.91
C GLN A 199 20.37 11.07 7.24
N ALA A 200 20.73 9.80 7.34
CA ALA A 200 22.12 9.37 7.50
C ALA A 200 23.03 9.79 6.35
N ALA A 201 22.50 9.88 5.13
CA ALA A 201 23.20 10.39 3.97
C ALA A 201 23.28 11.93 3.90
N GLY A 202 22.62 12.65 4.83
CA GLY A 202 22.62 14.11 4.88
C GLY A 202 21.41 14.78 4.21
N LEU A 203 20.40 14.02 3.78
CA LEU A 203 19.18 14.58 3.20
C LEU A 203 18.19 15.00 4.29
N TYR A 204 17.40 16.03 3.98
CA TYR A 204 16.15 16.29 4.68
C TYR A 204 15.06 15.35 4.14
N THR A 205 14.19 14.88 5.02
CA THR A 205 13.09 13.97 4.64
C THR A 205 11.73 14.64 4.87
N GLY A 206 10.83 14.49 3.93
CA GLY A 206 9.43 14.82 4.12
C GLY A 206 8.57 13.59 3.92
N PHE A 207 7.31 13.69 4.25
CA PHE A 207 6.37 12.61 4.10
C PHE A 207 5.16 13.05 3.30
N TYR A 208 4.52 12.14 2.57
CA TYR A 208 3.24 12.46 1.95
C TYR A 208 2.20 11.34 2.08
N HIS A 209 0.94 11.76 2.09
CA HIS A 209 -0.25 10.92 2.09
C HIS A 209 -0.95 11.04 0.76
N TYR A 210 -1.06 9.95 0.02
CA TYR A 210 -1.89 9.92 -1.19
C TYR A 210 -3.35 9.77 -0.82
N ALA A 211 -4.14 10.81 -1.05
CA ALA A 211 -5.54 10.86 -0.71
C ALA A 211 -6.43 10.32 -1.83
N VAL A 212 -7.34 9.42 -1.47
CA VAL A 212 -8.49 9.05 -2.29
C VAL A 212 -9.74 9.58 -1.61
N LEU A 213 -10.44 10.47 -2.29
CA LEU A 213 -11.64 11.11 -1.76
C LEU A 213 -12.81 10.13 -1.62
N PRO A 214 -13.70 10.33 -0.64
CA PRO A 214 -14.77 9.41 -0.34
C PRO A 214 -15.95 9.54 -1.32
N ASN A 215 -16.61 8.42 -1.58
CA ASN A 215 -17.87 8.41 -2.33
C ASN A 215 -19.06 8.66 -1.38
N VAL A 216 -19.21 9.88 -0.89
CA VAL A 216 -20.22 10.30 0.10
C VAL A 216 -21.06 11.44 -0.45
N LYS A 217 -22.17 11.77 0.24
CA LYS A 217 -23.14 12.76 -0.27
C LYS A 217 -23.20 14.03 0.57
N THR A 218 -22.89 13.96 1.86
CA THR A 218 -23.05 15.09 2.79
C THR A 218 -21.71 15.62 3.27
N ASP A 219 -21.68 16.86 3.70
CA ASP A 219 -20.49 17.53 4.23
C ASP A 219 -20.00 16.88 5.52
N GLU A 220 -20.92 16.38 6.36
CA GLU A 220 -20.58 15.66 7.59
C GLU A 220 -19.79 14.38 7.28
N GLN A 221 -20.19 13.65 6.25
CA GLN A 221 -19.47 12.44 5.82
C GLN A 221 -18.10 12.78 5.22
N VAL A 222 -18.00 13.91 4.52
CA VAL A 222 -16.73 14.43 4.01
C VAL A 222 -15.76 14.78 5.16
N ILE A 223 -16.27 15.45 6.20
CA ILE A 223 -15.52 15.80 7.40
C ILE A 223 -15.02 14.54 8.12
N VAL A 224 -15.89 13.57 8.34
CA VAL A 224 -15.53 12.30 9.02
C VAL A 224 -14.42 11.55 8.24
N ASP A 225 -14.51 11.51 6.93
CA ASP A 225 -13.46 10.88 6.11
C ASP A 225 -12.13 11.63 6.22
N ALA A 226 -12.13 12.96 6.11
CA ALA A 226 -10.92 13.77 6.26
C ALA A 226 -10.28 13.58 7.65
N GLN A 227 -11.08 13.53 8.71
CA GLN A 227 -10.63 13.24 10.08
C GLN A 227 -9.97 11.86 10.18
N THR A 228 -10.58 10.86 9.54
CA THR A 228 -10.10 9.47 9.53
C THR A 228 -8.74 9.37 8.83
N GLN A 229 -8.60 10.02 7.66
CA GLN A 229 -7.33 10.01 6.92
C GLN A 229 -6.24 10.86 7.63
N ALA A 230 -6.60 11.98 8.25
CA ALA A 230 -5.69 12.74 9.09
C ALA A 230 -5.20 11.93 10.30
N GLN A 231 -6.08 11.15 10.95
CA GLN A 231 -5.69 10.26 12.05
C GLN A 231 -4.69 9.19 11.58
N LYS A 232 -4.86 8.61 10.39
CA LYS A 232 -3.90 7.67 9.79
C LYS A 232 -2.52 8.32 9.66
N VAL A 233 -2.45 9.56 9.21
CA VAL A 233 -1.20 10.33 9.12
C VAL A 233 -0.57 10.56 10.49
N ILE A 234 -1.35 10.97 11.48
CA ILE A 234 -0.87 11.18 12.86
C ILE A 234 -0.27 9.89 13.41
N TRP A 235 -0.96 8.76 13.28
CA TRP A 235 -0.43 7.46 13.69
C TRP A 235 0.87 7.08 12.99
N ARG A 236 0.95 7.36 11.68
CA ARG A 236 2.16 7.07 10.90
C ARG A 236 3.36 7.84 11.42
N ILE A 237 3.23 9.16 11.60
CA ILE A 237 4.32 9.98 12.12
C ILE A 237 4.63 9.63 13.58
N GLY A 238 3.59 9.40 14.39
CA GLY A 238 3.75 8.98 15.79
C GLY A 238 4.53 7.69 15.93
N SER A 239 4.25 6.70 15.06
CA SER A 239 4.98 5.43 15.04
C SER A 239 6.43 5.54 14.55
N LEU A 240 6.78 6.65 13.89
CA LEU A 240 8.15 7.00 13.52
C LEU A 240 8.89 7.81 14.61
N GLY A 241 8.25 8.00 15.78
CA GLY A 241 8.79 8.81 16.88
C GLY A 241 8.54 10.31 16.75
N GLY A 242 7.59 10.72 15.94
CA GLY A 242 7.30 12.12 15.63
C GLY A 242 8.21 12.72 14.57
N PHE A 243 8.20 14.04 14.49
CA PHE A 243 9.14 14.79 13.65
C PHE A 243 10.45 15.07 14.39
N ASN A 244 11.54 14.94 13.69
CA ASN A 244 12.83 15.44 14.13
C ASN A 244 13.21 16.73 13.38
N GLU A 245 14.39 17.27 13.68
CA GLU A 245 14.93 18.50 13.08
C GLU A 245 15.29 18.40 11.60
N ARG A 246 15.24 17.21 11.03
CA ARG A 246 15.53 16.92 9.61
C ARG A 246 14.29 16.57 8.81
N ASP A 247 13.13 16.54 9.45
CA ASP A 247 11.88 16.27 8.77
C ASP A 247 11.22 17.55 8.30
N LEU A 248 10.85 17.58 7.02
CA LEU A 248 9.91 18.55 6.45
C LEU A 248 8.49 18.23 6.91
N PRO A 249 7.56 19.18 6.82
CA PRO A 249 6.16 18.92 7.12
C PRO A 249 5.57 17.80 6.28
N TYR A 250 4.50 17.20 6.77
CA TYR A 250 3.73 16.22 6.00
C TYR A 250 3.01 16.89 4.84
N ALA A 251 2.98 16.24 3.68
CA ALA A 251 2.24 16.73 2.53
C ALA A 251 0.96 15.93 2.29
N LEU A 252 -0.12 16.62 2.00
CA LEU A 252 -1.35 16.07 1.45
C LEU A 252 -1.21 16.00 -0.07
N ASP A 253 -1.17 14.81 -0.63
CA ASP A 253 -1.15 14.55 -2.06
C ASP A 253 -2.60 14.36 -2.55
N LEU A 254 -3.13 15.36 -3.24
CA LEU A 254 -4.53 15.45 -3.67
C LEU A 254 -4.62 15.69 -5.18
N GLU A 255 -4.91 14.62 -5.94
CA GLU A 255 -4.81 14.62 -7.39
C GLU A 255 -6.07 14.14 -8.12
N ASN A 256 -7.00 13.49 -7.43
CA ASN A 256 -8.13 12.83 -8.08
C ASN A 256 -9.44 13.13 -7.37
N ASN A 257 -10.42 13.64 -8.12
CA ASN A 257 -11.76 13.94 -7.64
C ASN A 257 -12.81 12.90 -8.05
N CYS A 258 -12.41 11.85 -8.76
CA CYS A 258 -13.30 10.76 -9.15
C CYS A 258 -13.53 9.80 -7.98
N VAL A 259 -14.79 9.69 -7.54
CA VAL A 259 -15.17 8.89 -6.36
C VAL A 259 -15.99 7.65 -6.71
N ALA A 260 -16.40 7.50 -7.96
CA ALA A 260 -17.04 6.27 -8.45
C ALA A 260 -16.72 6.03 -9.92
N LEU A 261 -16.50 4.76 -10.27
CA LEU A 261 -16.23 4.33 -11.63
C LEU A 261 -17.39 3.50 -12.19
N SER A 262 -17.67 3.66 -13.49
CA SER A 262 -18.45 2.73 -14.31
C SER A 262 -17.50 2.16 -15.35
N GLY A 263 -17.06 0.92 -15.14
CA GLY A 263 -15.96 0.35 -15.89
C GLY A 263 -14.65 1.14 -15.67
N LYS A 264 -14.12 1.74 -16.72
CA LYS A 264 -12.89 2.58 -16.67
C LYS A 264 -13.17 4.09 -16.66
N THR A 265 -14.44 4.50 -16.72
CA THR A 265 -14.84 5.91 -16.81
C THR A 265 -15.33 6.38 -15.45
N CYS A 266 -14.98 7.61 -15.09
CA CYS A 266 -15.52 8.23 -13.89
C CYS A 266 -17.02 8.47 -14.05
N SER A 267 -17.82 7.89 -13.15
CA SER A 267 -19.28 8.04 -13.12
C SER A 267 -19.75 9.07 -12.10
N ARG A 268 -18.88 9.45 -11.16
CA ARG A 268 -19.17 10.48 -10.16
C ARG A 268 -17.92 11.19 -9.71
N TYR A 269 -17.98 12.51 -9.72
CA TYR A 269 -16.98 13.39 -9.13
C TYR A 269 -17.50 13.96 -7.80
N LEU A 270 -16.62 14.14 -6.83
CA LEU A 270 -16.94 14.87 -5.61
C LEU A 270 -17.08 16.36 -5.95
N PRO A 271 -18.10 17.09 -5.42
CA PRO A 271 -18.26 18.53 -5.64
C PRO A 271 -17.04 19.35 -5.18
N LYS A 272 -16.72 20.42 -5.90
CA LYS A 272 -15.58 21.30 -5.60
C LYS A 272 -15.56 21.83 -4.16
N SER A 273 -16.72 22.25 -3.64
CA SER A 273 -16.86 22.71 -2.26
C SER A 273 -16.51 21.61 -1.25
N GLN A 274 -16.95 20.38 -1.52
CA GLN A 274 -16.66 19.23 -0.66
C GLN A 274 -15.19 18.83 -0.71
N ILE A 275 -14.52 18.93 -1.86
CA ILE A 275 -13.08 18.68 -1.96
C ILE A 275 -12.31 19.73 -1.16
N THR A 276 -12.69 20.99 -1.27
CA THR A 276 -12.08 22.09 -0.52
C THR A 276 -12.30 21.91 0.98
N LEU A 277 -13.52 21.57 1.41
CA LEU A 277 -13.84 21.26 2.81
C LEU A 277 -13.01 20.10 3.34
N TRP A 278 -12.89 19.01 2.57
CA TRP A 278 -12.10 17.84 2.92
C TRP A 278 -10.63 18.22 3.14
N ALA A 279 -10.04 18.94 2.18
CA ALA A 279 -8.65 19.37 2.24
C ALA A 279 -8.38 20.27 3.46
N LYS A 280 -9.22 21.26 3.71
CA LYS A 280 -9.12 22.16 4.88
C LYS A 280 -9.20 21.38 6.19
N THR A 281 -10.16 20.46 6.30
CA THR A 281 -10.34 19.64 7.51
C THR A 281 -9.11 18.79 7.78
N PHE A 282 -8.60 18.08 6.76
CA PHE A 282 -7.40 17.27 6.89
C PHE A 282 -6.17 18.09 7.30
N LEU A 283 -5.88 19.17 6.58
CA LEU A 283 -4.72 20.02 6.82
C LEU A 283 -4.75 20.67 8.22
N LYS A 284 -5.92 21.15 8.64
CA LYS A 284 -6.12 21.73 9.96
C LYS A 284 -5.81 20.74 11.08
N ILE A 285 -6.34 19.53 11.01
CA ILE A 285 -6.13 18.51 12.04
C ILE A 285 -4.66 18.13 12.14
N VAL A 286 -3.98 17.90 11.01
CA VAL A 286 -2.56 17.56 11.01
C VAL A 286 -1.72 18.73 11.58
N LYS A 287 -2.04 19.99 11.23
CA LYS A 287 -1.38 21.18 11.78
C LYS A 287 -1.57 21.31 13.28
N GLU A 288 -2.80 21.20 13.75
CA GLU A 288 -3.14 21.35 15.17
C GLU A 288 -2.46 20.27 16.03
N LYS A 289 -2.42 19.03 15.54
CA LYS A 289 -1.81 17.93 16.29
C LYS A 289 -0.29 17.98 16.29
N THR A 290 0.34 18.32 15.16
CA THR A 290 1.79 18.21 14.99
C THR A 290 2.55 19.53 15.21
N GLY A 291 1.86 20.65 15.30
CA GLY A 291 2.46 21.99 15.38
C GLY A 291 3.15 22.46 14.10
N ARG A 292 3.29 21.59 13.08
CA ARG A 292 3.86 21.94 11.77
C ARG A 292 2.78 22.20 10.75
N THR A 293 2.95 23.23 9.92
CA THR A 293 2.00 23.55 8.84
C THR A 293 2.18 22.54 7.70
N PRO A 294 1.20 21.66 7.42
CA PRO A 294 1.31 20.68 6.35
C PRO A 294 1.42 21.35 4.99
N ILE A 295 2.00 20.63 4.04
CA ILE A 295 2.11 21.01 2.63
C ILE A 295 0.90 20.42 1.88
N ILE A 296 0.40 21.09 0.86
CA ILE A 296 -0.52 20.48 -0.12
C ILE A 296 0.21 20.27 -1.44
N TYR A 297 0.16 19.04 -1.97
CA TYR A 297 0.64 18.70 -3.30
C TYR A 297 -0.54 18.51 -4.25
N SER A 298 -0.42 19.11 -5.42
CA SER A 298 -1.34 18.92 -6.54
C SER A 298 -0.76 19.49 -7.82
N TYR A 299 -1.55 19.49 -8.90
CA TYR A 299 -1.20 20.14 -10.17
C TYR A 299 -2.19 21.25 -10.52
N PRO A 300 -1.77 22.28 -11.33
CA PRO A 300 -2.54 23.51 -11.48
C PRO A 300 -3.96 23.33 -12.01
N SER A 301 -4.15 22.41 -12.97
CA SER A 301 -5.48 22.18 -13.54
C SER A 301 -6.44 21.47 -12.59
N PHE A 302 -5.93 20.65 -11.66
CA PHE A 302 -6.77 20.08 -10.58
C PHE A 302 -7.19 21.16 -9.60
N LEU A 303 -6.26 21.99 -9.14
CA LEU A 303 -6.57 23.08 -8.19
C LEU A 303 -7.60 24.05 -8.77
N GLU A 304 -7.51 24.39 -10.06
CA GLU A 304 -8.48 25.25 -10.76
C GLU A 304 -9.82 24.52 -11.02
N GLY A 305 -9.72 23.28 -11.50
CA GLY A 305 -10.87 22.52 -12.01
C GLY A 305 -11.69 21.81 -10.93
N ALA A 306 -11.05 21.35 -9.85
CA ALA A 306 -11.67 20.47 -8.85
C ALA A 306 -11.88 21.12 -7.49
N MET A 307 -11.33 22.29 -7.22
CA MET A 307 -11.45 22.98 -5.93
C MET A 307 -12.10 24.35 -6.07
N VAL A 308 -12.66 24.86 -4.97
CA VAL A 308 -13.09 26.26 -4.86
C VAL A 308 -11.93 27.11 -4.39
N ARG A 309 -11.82 28.35 -4.87
CA ARG A 309 -10.85 29.30 -4.30
C ARG A 309 -11.21 29.59 -2.85
N ASP A 310 -10.23 29.46 -1.96
CA ASP A 310 -10.41 29.64 -0.54
C ASP A 310 -9.15 30.28 0.06
N ASP A 311 -9.32 31.36 0.82
CA ASP A 311 -8.19 32.13 1.37
C ASP A 311 -7.50 31.39 2.53
N GLU A 312 -8.21 30.51 3.22
CA GLU A 312 -7.61 29.69 4.28
C GLU A 312 -6.59 28.70 3.72
N LEU A 313 -6.83 28.16 2.53
CA LEU A 313 -5.88 27.27 1.86
C LEU A 313 -4.53 27.96 1.55
N ARG A 314 -4.51 29.27 1.36
CA ARG A 314 -3.26 30.02 1.09
C ARG A 314 -2.29 30.00 2.28
N GLN A 315 -2.75 29.66 3.46
CA GLN A 315 -1.90 29.53 4.66
C GLN A 315 -1.04 28.25 4.64
N TYR A 316 -1.37 27.31 3.76
CA TYR A 316 -0.65 26.06 3.60
C TYR A 316 0.34 26.17 2.43
N PRO A 317 1.60 25.75 2.64
CA PRO A 317 2.60 25.71 1.58
C PRO A 317 2.15 24.84 0.41
N LEU A 318 2.41 25.28 -0.83
CA LEU A 318 2.02 24.57 -2.05
C LEU A 318 3.22 23.86 -2.67
N TRP A 319 3.11 22.56 -2.86
CA TRP A 319 3.98 21.75 -3.70
C TRP A 319 3.24 21.48 -5.02
N LEU A 320 3.71 22.11 -6.11
CA LEU A 320 3.00 22.16 -7.38
C LEU A 320 3.69 21.32 -8.44
N ALA A 321 2.98 20.37 -9.04
CA ALA A 321 3.48 19.57 -10.16
C ALA A 321 3.12 20.24 -11.49
N GLN A 322 4.14 20.61 -12.24
CA GLN A 322 3.96 21.06 -13.63
C GLN A 322 5.21 20.75 -14.43
N TYR A 323 5.04 19.99 -15.49
CA TYR A 323 6.13 19.48 -16.33
C TYR A 323 6.31 20.33 -17.60
N ALA A 324 7.37 20.03 -18.35
CA ALA A 324 7.70 20.70 -19.63
C ALA A 324 8.10 22.19 -19.52
N ILE A 325 8.44 22.64 -18.31
CA ILE A 325 9.05 23.95 -18.09
C ILE A 325 10.48 23.69 -17.58
N ASP A 326 11.48 24.38 -18.14
CA ASP A 326 12.88 24.17 -17.77
C ASP A 326 13.18 24.79 -16.40
N PRO A 327 13.48 24.00 -15.37
CA PRO A 327 13.83 24.52 -14.05
C PRO A 327 15.23 25.15 -14.00
N ALA A 328 16.07 24.94 -15.01
CA ALA A 328 17.40 25.58 -15.08
C ALA A 328 17.31 27.07 -15.32
N ASP A 329 16.23 27.56 -15.95
CA ASP A 329 15.92 28.98 -16.01
C ASP A 329 15.53 29.49 -14.60
N PRO A 330 16.32 30.39 -13.98
CA PRO A 330 16.05 30.87 -12.63
C PRO A 330 14.74 31.65 -12.47
N ILE A 331 14.20 32.20 -13.57
CA ILE A 331 12.93 32.93 -13.57
C ILE A 331 11.73 32.03 -13.93
N ALA A 332 11.97 30.83 -14.45
CA ALA A 332 10.90 29.87 -14.74
C ALA A 332 10.15 29.44 -13.48
N GLN A 333 8.85 29.32 -13.57
CA GLN A 333 7.99 28.90 -12.47
C GLN A 333 6.72 28.20 -12.97
N PRO A 334 6.16 27.28 -12.17
CA PRO A 334 4.87 26.66 -12.49
C PRO A 334 3.70 27.61 -12.24
N GLY A 335 2.52 27.26 -12.74
CA GLY A 335 1.27 28.00 -12.53
C GLY A 335 0.81 28.79 -13.76
N LEU A 336 1.63 28.88 -14.81
CA LEU A 336 1.27 29.51 -16.09
C LEU A 336 0.74 28.46 -17.07
N LYS A 337 -0.19 28.87 -17.92
CA LYS A 337 -0.68 28.12 -19.07
C LYS A 337 -0.69 29.01 -20.31
N GLU A 338 -0.79 28.41 -21.48
CA GLU A 338 -0.92 29.19 -22.74
C GLU A 338 -2.15 30.11 -22.65
N GLY A 339 -1.92 31.40 -22.93
CA GLY A 339 -2.97 32.42 -22.90
C GLY A 339 -3.42 32.87 -21.50
N GLY A 340 -2.67 32.59 -20.44
CA GLY A 340 -3.00 33.10 -19.11
C GLY A 340 -2.42 32.32 -17.92
N CYS A 341 -3.15 32.27 -16.83
CA CYS A 341 -2.78 31.55 -15.62
C CYS A 341 -3.86 30.55 -15.20
N TYR A 342 -3.46 29.57 -14.40
CA TYR A 342 -4.40 28.76 -13.64
C TYR A 342 -4.91 29.57 -12.43
N VAL A 343 -6.21 29.64 -12.27
CA VAL A 343 -6.86 30.45 -11.22
C VAL A 343 -7.32 29.55 -10.08
N HIS A 344 -6.50 29.46 -9.04
CA HIS A 344 -6.75 28.66 -7.84
C HIS A 344 -6.40 29.46 -6.57
N SER A 345 -6.55 28.85 -5.38
CA SER A 345 -6.35 29.53 -4.09
C SER A 345 -5.00 30.24 -3.99
N TRP A 346 -3.93 29.67 -4.52
CA TRP A 346 -2.57 30.24 -4.44
C TRP A 346 -2.20 31.16 -5.62
N THR A 347 -3.10 31.41 -6.57
CA THR A 347 -2.80 32.31 -7.68
C THR A 347 -2.71 33.75 -7.18
N THR A 348 -1.62 34.42 -7.52
CA THR A 348 -1.37 35.84 -7.19
C THR A 348 -2.03 36.78 -8.21
N ALA A 349 -2.05 38.10 -7.90
CA ALA A 349 -2.61 39.11 -8.77
C ALA A 349 -1.90 39.21 -10.14
N ASN A 350 -0.60 38.86 -10.19
CA ASN A 350 0.23 38.88 -11.44
C ASN A 350 0.26 37.51 -12.13
N CYS A 351 -0.75 36.67 -11.91
CA CYS A 351 -0.86 35.43 -12.63
C CYS A 351 0.25 34.41 -12.38
N SER A 352 0.85 34.43 -11.18
CA SER A 352 1.81 33.44 -10.73
C SER A 352 1.26 32.68 -9.52
N SER A 353 1.82 31.52 -9.21
CA SER A 353 1.45 30.73 -8.05
C SER A 353 2.38 30.97 -6.88
N GLN A 354 1.83 30.94 -5.66
CA GLN A 354 2.61 30.97 -4.41
C GLN A 354 3.09 29.55 -4.07
N TRP A 355 3.84 28.93 -4.93
CA TRP A 355 4.42 27.61 -4.70
C TRP A 355 5.70 27.71 -3.86
N ILE A 356 6.03 26.62 -3.14
CA ILE A 356 7.29 26.49 -2.40
C ILE A 356 8.14 25.32 -2.92
N ILE A 357 7.52 24.22 -3.32
CA ILE A 357 8.16 23.10 -4.01
C ILE A 357 7.52 22.98 -5.39
N TRP A 358 8.34 22.74 -6.40
CA TRP A 358 7.90 22.50 -7.76
C TRP A 358 8.42 21.14 -8.21
N GLN A 359 7.50 20.18 -8.44
CA GLN A 359 7.81 18.96 -9.14
C GLN A 359 7.81 19.26 -10.64
N TYR A 360 8.99 19.33 -11.20
CA TYR A 360 9.17 19.78 -12.58
C TYR A 360 9.26 18.62 -13.58
N SER A 361 9.45 17.39 -13.12
CA SER A 361 9.49 16.20 -13.96
C SER A 361 9.16 14.94 -13.17
N SER A 362 8.47 13.98 -13.82
CA SER A 362 8.32 12.59 -13.34
C SER A 362 9.20 11.61 -14.14
N CYS A 363 10.20 12.13 -14.85
CA CYS A 363 11.01 11.39 -15.83
C CYS A 363 12.51 11.57 -15.61
N GLY A 364 12.93 11.96 -14.42
CA GLY A 364 14.34 12.00 -14.05
C GLY A 364 15.01 10.64 -14.20
N ILE A 365 16.30 10.63 -14.51
CA ILE A 365 17.09 9.40 -14.70
C ILE A 365 17.44 8.80 -13.33
N ALA A 366 16.61 7.88 -12.84
CA ALA A 366 16.70 7.32 -11.49
C ALA A 366 18.10 6.81 -11.11
N PRO A 367 18.84 6.05 -11.96
CA PRO A 367 20.17 5.55 -11.61
C PRO A 367 21.21 6.66 -11.36
N LYS A 368 21.03 7.87 -11.94
CA LYS A 368 21.91 9.01 -11.65
C LYS A 368 21.88 9.38 -10.17
N TYR A 369 20.75 9.21 -9.53
CA TYR A 369 20.48 9.57 -8.13
C TYR A 369 20.49 8.37 -7.16
N GLY A 370 21.07 7.25 -7.58
CA GLY A 370 21.15 6.07 -6.71
C GLY A 370 19.82 5.32 -6.53
N VAL A 371 18.82 5.62 -7.34
CA VAL A 371 17.50 5.02 -7.25
C VAL A 371 17.40 3.84 -8.22
N PRO A 372 16.99 2.63 -7.77
CA PRO A 372 16.69 1.51 -8.64
C PRO A 372 15.53 1.82 -9.58
N GLY A 373 15.60 1.33 -10.80
CA GLY A 373 14.57 1.57 -11.80
C GLY A 373 14.97 2.62 -12.83
N SER A 374 14.01 3.10 -13.63
CA SER A 374 14.28 3.97 -14.78
C SER A 374 13.91 5.43 -14.57
N ARG A 375 12.95 5.71 -13.68
CA ARG A 375 12.34 7.04 -13.51
C ARG A 375 12.31 7.48 -12.06
N LEU A 376 12.48 8.79 -11.86
CA LEU A 376 12.41 9.46 -10.58
C LEU A 376 11.72 10.81 -10.75
N ASP A 377 10.88 11.15 -9.79
CA ASP A 377 10.25 12.46 -9.71
C ASP A 377 11.26 13.48 -9.18
N LEU A 378 11.36 14.63 -9.86
CA LEU A 378 12.38 15.65 -9.60
C LEU A 378 11.73 16.95 -9.13
N ASN A 379 12.26 17.50 -8.05
CA ASN A 379 11.72 18.64 -7.35
C ASN A 379 12.76 19.74 -7.14
N VAL A 380 12.30 21.00 -7.12
CA VAL A 380 13.10 22.13 -6.64
C VAL A 380 12.32 22.92 -5.58
N PHE A 381 13.03 23.43 -4.58
CA PHE A 381 12.48 24.35 -3.59
C PHE A 381 12.73 25.79 -4.02
N ARG A 382 11.72 26.66 -3.88
CA ARG A 382 11.74 28.04 -4.39
C ARG A 382 12.68 28.98 -3.62
N GLY A 383 12.78 28.78 -2.31
CA GLY A 383 13.48 29.70 -1.41
C GLY A 383 14.97 29.40 -1.24
N ASN A 384 15.56 30.09 -0.31
CA ASN A 384 16.93 29.88 0.14
C ASN A 384 16.98 28.89 1.34
N PRO A 385 18.17 28.51 1.84
CA PRO A 385 18.30 27.61 2.99
C PRO A 385 17.55 28.06 4.24
N SER A 386 17.52 29.37 4.56
CA SER A 386 16.79 29.87 5.72
C SER A 386 15.29 29.62 5.61
N THR A 387 14.69 29.96 4.47
CA THR A 387 13.26 29.73 4.23
C THR A 387 12.90 28.25 4.12
N PHE A 388 13.85 27.41 3.70
CA PHE A 388 13.67 25.96 3.74
C PHE A 388 13.60 25.44 5.19
N LEU A 389 14.49 25.92 6.04
CA LEU A 389 14.51 25.56 7.46
C LEU A 389 13.28 26.10 8.22
N ASP A 390 12.67 27.19 7.73
CA ASP A 390 11.41 27.70 8.30
C ASP A 390 10.25 26.70 8.18
N LEU A 391 10.29 25.79 7.21
CA LEU A 391 9.29 24.71 7.10
C LEU A 391 9.38 23.71 8.25
N ILE A 392 10.55 23.57 8.87
CA ILE A 392 10.82 22.58 9.93
C ILE A 392 10.38 23.08 11.29
N LYS A 393 10.04 24.37 11.43
CA LYS A 393 9.62 24.96 12.69
C LYS A 393 8.37 24.30 13.25
N GLY A 394 8.40 24.05 14.55
CA GLY A 394 7.40 23.33 15.31
C GLY A 394 7.94 22.00 15.82
N SER A 395 7.55 21.66 17.03
CA SER A 395 7.94 20.39 17.66
C SER A 395 6.68 19.61 18.00
N TRP A 396 6.75 18.32 17.83
CA TRP A 396 5.72 17.40 18.27
C TRP A 396 6.36 16.11 18.77
N VAL A 397 6.11 15.82 20.04
CA VAL A 397 6.48 14.55 20.65
C VAL A 397 5.20 13.71 20.74
N PRO A 398 5.11 12.57 20.04
CA PRO A 398 3.92 11.76 20.02
C PRO A 398 3.70 11.06 21.37
N GLU A 399 2.44 11.00 21.78
CA GLU A 399 1.99 10.17 22.89
C GLU A 399 1.74 8.73 22.41
N VAL A 400 1.49 7.80 23.34
CA VAL A 400 1.15 6.40 22.99
C VAL A 400 -0.11 6.34 22.12
N ALA A 401 -1.10 7.21 22.37
CA ALA A 401 -2.32 7.29 21.57
C ALA A 401 -2.10 7.79 20.13
N ASP A 402 -0.97 8.43 19.86
CA ASP A 402 -0.62 8.93 18.53
C ASP A 402 0.11 7.88 17.67
N GLN A 403 0.51 6.77 18.28
CA GLN A 403 1.15 5.68 17.54
C GLN A 403 0.09 4.78 16.89
N MET A 404 0.46 4.14 15.80
CA MET A 404 -0.41 3.14 15.20
C MET A 404 -0.72 2.03 16.21
N PRO A 405 -2.01 1.72 16.43
CA PRO A 405 -2.38 0.58 17.27
C PRO A 405 -1.73 -0.70 16.75
N LYS A 406 -1.21 -1.53 17.65
CA LYS A 406 -0.58 -2.81 17.30
C LYS A 406 -1.47 -3.94 17.77
N ASN A 407 -1.98 -4.74 16.82
CA ASN A 407 -2.82 -5.91 17.08
C ASN A 407 -3.98 -5.61 18.05
N GLU A 408 -4.53 -4.41 17.95
CA GLU A 408 -5.62 -3.95 18.79
C GLU A 408 -6.90 -4.71 18.44
N PRO A 409 -7.70 -5.15 19.41
CA PRO A 409 -8.99 -5.76 19.13
C PRO A 409 -9.87 -4.88 18.25
N SER A 410 -10.60 -5.47 17.35
CA SER A 410 -11.60 -4.78 16.55
C SER A 410 -12.95 -5.48 16.67
N SER A 411 -14.03 -4.71 16.66
CA SER A 411 -15.39 -5.23 16.55
C SER A 411 -15.96 -4.94 15.16
N LEU A 412 -16.60 -5.96 14.59
CA LEU A 412 -17.23 -5.87 13.28
C LEU A 412 -18.75 -5.80 13.47
N THR A 413 -19.37 -4.83 12.87
CA THR A 413 -20.83 -4.70 12.80
C THR A 413 -21.28 -4.38 11.38
N TYR A 414 -22.53 -4.65 11.06
CA TYR A 414 -23.09 -4.23 9.78
C TYR A 414 -24.45 -3.59 9.96
N LYS A 415 -24.78 -2.68 9.05
CA LYS A 415 -26.05 -1.96 8.99
C LYS A 415 -26.49 -1.78 7.53
N ASN A 416 -27.72 -1.31 7.34
CA ASN A 416 -28.26 -0.97 6.03
C ASN A 416 -28.22 -2.13 5.02
N ILE A 417 -28.45 -3.37 5.47
CA ILE A 417 -28.56 -4.49 4.56
C ILE A 417 -29.81 -4.34 3.71
N LYS A 418 -29.61 -4.36 2.40
CA LYS A 418 -30.69 -4.47 1.43
C LYS A 418 -30.56 -5.77 0.68
N PHE A 419 -31.36 -6.75 1.10
CA PHE A 419 -31.55 -7.98 0.33
C PHE A 419 -32.54 -7.69 -0.81
N SER A 420 -32.31 -8.30 -1.95
CA SER A 420 -33.10 -8.05 -3.14
C SER A 420 -33.31 -9.32 -3.94
N THR A 421 -33.93 -9.21 -5.08
CA THR A 421 -34.10 -10.30 -6.07
C THR A 421 -32.78 -10.63 -6.76
N ALA A 422 -32.66 -11.81 -7.37
CA ALA A 422 -31.41 -12.30 -7.98
C ALA A 422 -30.85 -11.41 -9.10
N ASP A 423 -31.65 -10.52 -9.67
CA ASP A 423 -31.26 -9.55 -10.70
C ASP A 423 -30.64 -8.25 -10.11
N LYS A 424 -30.75 -8.04 -8.80
CA LYS A 424 -30.28 -6.84 -8.13
C LYS A 424 -29.10 -7.12 -7.21
N PRO A 425 -28.20 -6.14 -6.97
CA PRO A 425 -27.11 -6.33 -6.04
C PRO A 425 -27.58 -6.38 -4.58
N VAL A 426 -26.99 -7.26 -3.78
CA VAL A 426 -27.04 -7.18 -2.33
C VAL A 426 -26.09 -6.08 -1.87
N THR A 427 -26.59 -5.12 -1.10
CA THR A 427 -25.78 -4.03 -0.55
C THR A 427 -25.79 -4.07 0.97
N LEU A 428 -24.63 -3.87 1.56
CA LEU A 428 -24.48 -3.74 3.00
C LEU A 428 -23.37 -2.74 3.34
N GLU A 429 -23.46 -2.14 4.50
CA GLU A 429 -22.46 -1.25 5.06
C GLU A 429 -21.91 -1.91 6.32
N VAL A 430 -20.57 -2.03 6.38
CA VAL A 430 -19.85 -2.69 7.46
C VAL A 430 -19.02 -1.65 8.18
N ASP A 431 -19.15 -1.59 9.49
CA ASP A 431 -18.30 -0.78 10.36
C ASP A 431 -17.33 -1.68 11.12
N VAL A 432 -16.07 -1.29 11.19
CA VAL A 432 -15.07 -1.90 12.04
C VAL A 432 -14.63 -0.85 13.05
N ILE A 433 -14.79 -1.16 14.32
CA ILE A 433 -14.65 -0.21 15.41
C ILE A 433 -13.63 -0.72 16.42
N ARG A 434 -12.77 0.18 16.91
CA ARG A 434 -11.82 -0.05 17.98
C ARG A 434 -12.55 -0.09 19.34
N PRO A 435 -11.91 -0.62 20.40
CA PRO A 435 -12.50 -0.63 21.74
C PRO A 435 -12.85 0.77 22.29
N ASP A 436 -12.16 1.81 21.83
CA ASP A 436 -12.42 3.20 22.20
C ASP A 436 -13.55 3.86 21.39
N GLY A 437 -14.24 3.09 20.53
CA GLY A 437 -15.35 3.57 19.70
C GLY A 437 -14.95 4.27 18.41
N ARG A 438 -13.64 4.48 18.15
CA ARG A 438 -13.15 5.08 16.91
C ARG A 438 -13.17 4.08 15.76
N PRO A 439 -13.43 4.53 14.52
CA PRO A 439 -13.40 3.63 13.36
C PRO A 439 -11.97 3.16 13.07
N VAL A 440 -11.85 1.91 12.65
CA VAL A 440 -10.64 1.40 12.02
C VAL A 440 -10.54 1.99 10.62
N VAL A 441 -9.34 2.39 10.18
CA VAL A 441 -9.12 3.07 8.90
C VAL A 441 -8.21 2.29 7.95
N THR A 442 -7.74 1.12 8.39
CA THR A 442 -6.90 0.19 7.61
C THR A 442 -7.58 -1.17 7.53
N GLY A 443 -7.13 -2.00 6.59
CA GLY A 443 -7.61 -3.36 6.47
C GLY A 443 -8.55 -3.61 5.30
N THR A 444 -9.06 -4.82 5.23
CA THR A 444 -10.00 -5.26 4.20
C THR A 444 -11.17 -6.00 4.83
N VAL A 445 -12.36 -5.78 4.27
CA VAL A 445 -13.54 -6.58 4.61
C VAL A 445 -13.78 -7.58 3.50
N ARG A 446 -13.89 -8.85 3.87
CA ARG A 446 -14.20 -9.95 2.97
C ARG A 446 -15.60 -10.47 3.26
N PHE A 447 -16.41 -10.51 2.24
CA PHE A 447 -17.69 -11.19 2.24
C PHE A 447 -17.53 -12.56 1.58
N TYR A 448 -17.97 -13.62 2.24
CA TYR A 448 -17.91 -14.99 1.74
C TYR A 448 -19.14 -15.77 2.19
N VAL A 449 -19.95 -16.23 1.25
CA VAL A 449 -21.15 -17.03 1.53
C VAL A 449 -21.25 -18.24 0.60
N ASN A 450 -21.80 -19.32 1.12
CA ASN A 450 -22.17 -20.53 0.42
C ASN A 450 -23.69 -20.64 0.32
N SER A 451 -24.19 -21.23 -0.74
CA SER A 451 -25.59 -21.62 -0.82
C SER A 451 -25.86 -22.79 0.12
N SER A 452 -26.95 -22.70 0.88
CA SER A 452 -27.51 -23.81 1.66
C SER A 452 -28.61 -24.57 0.91
N THR A 453 -28.87 -24.22 -0.35
CA THR A 453 -29.83 -24.97 -1.19
C THR A 453 -29.17 -26.23 -1.79
N PRO A 454 -29.93 -27.33 -2.02
CA PRO A 454 -29.39 -28.59 -2.52
C PRO A 454 -28.72 -28.51 -3.91
N ILE A 455 -29.09 -27.53 -4.74
CA ILE A 455 -28.46 -27.24 -6.03
C ILE A 455 -27.38 -26.20 -5.77
N ASN A 456 -26.16 -26.65 -5.62
CA ASN A 456 -25.03 -25.93 -5.08
C ASN A 456 -24.40 -24.95 -6.09
N PRO A 457 -24.79 -23.68 -6.17
CA PRO A 457 -24.03 -22.71 -6.93
C PRO A 457 -22.67 -22.47 -6.25
N LYS A 458 -21.69 -21.99 -7.02
CA LYS A 458 -20.36 -21.66 -6.50
C LYS A 458 -20.46 -20.66 -5.35
N PRO A 459 -19.59 -20.73 -4.34
CA PRO A 459 -19.51 -19.71 -3.29
C PRO A 459 -19.38 -18.30 -3.87
N VAL A 460 -20.10 -17.34 -3.27
CA VAL A 460 -19.98 -15.94 -3.64
C VAL A 460 -19.02 -15.26 -2.68
N GLN A 461 -18.02 -14.58 -3.23
CA GLN A 461 -17.05 -13.84 -2.43
C GLN A 461 -16.77 -12.48 -3.04
N THR A 462 -16.52 -11.50 -2.20
CA THR A 462 -16.00 -10.20 -2.58
C THR A 462 -15.09 -9.65 -1.48
N VAL A 463 -14.18 -8.76 -1.86
CA VAL A 463 -13.25 -8.09 -0.96
C VAL A 463 -13.37 -6.59 -1.18
N VAL A 464 -13.56 -5.84 -0.12
CA VAL A 464 -13.65 -4.37 -0.15
C VAL A 464 -12.62 -3.80 0.81
N ARG A 465 -11.92 -2.77 0.36
CA ARG A 465 -10.93 -2.03 1.15
C ARG A 465 -11.58 -0.82 1.80
N ALA A 466 -11.05 -0.43 2.95
CA ALA A 466 -11.50 0.78 3.64
C ALA A 466 -11.17 2.02 2.81
N THR A 467 -12.11 2.95 2.77
CA THR A 467 -11.89 4.28 2.20
C THR A 467 -12.09 5.39 3.23
N SER A 468 -12.77 5.09 4.34
CA SER A 468 -13.11 6.10 5.37
C SER A 468 -13.59 5.48 6.70
N GLY A 469 -13.05 4.34 7.10
CA GLY A 469 -13.48 3.65 8.33
C GLY A 469 -14.85 2.94 8.21
N SER A 470 -15.48 3.01 7.05
CA SER A 470 -16.71 2.29 6.72
C SER A 470 -16.54 1.59 5.36
N TRP A 471 -17.01 0.35 5.29
CA TRP A 471 -16.92 -0.48 4.09
C TRP A 471 -18.32 -0.64 3.47
N LYS A 472 -18.47 -0.21 2.22
CA LYS A 472 -19.72 -0.37 1.46
C LYS A 472 -19.56 -1.50 0.45
N LEU A 473 -20.28 -2.58 0.65
CA LEU A 473 -20.28 -3.73 -0.22
C LEU A 473 -21.49 -3.69 -1.15
N SER A 474 -21.27 -3.96 -2.43
CA SER A 474 -22.32 -4.13 -3.43
C SER A 474 -22.01 -5.38 -4.24
N ILE A 475 -22.72 -6.46 -3.95
CA ILE A 475 -22.42 -7.80 -4.46
C ILE A 475 -23.49 -8.16 -5.48
N LYS A 476 -23.07 -8.35 -6.73
CA LYS A 476 -23.95 -8.71 -7.86
C LYS A 476 -23.93 -10.21 -8.11
N GLY A 477 -24.97 -10.71 -8.73
CA GLY A 477 -25.02 -12.08 -9.28
C GLY A 477 -25.14 -13.16 -8.21
N ILE A 478 -25.76 -12.86 -7.05
CA ILE A 478 -26.12 -13.89 -6.08
C ILE A 478 -27.41 -14.56 -6.55
N PRO A 479 -27.39 -15.86 -6.88
CA PRO A 479 -28.59 -16.58 -7.32
C PRO A 479 -29.67 -16.62 -6.24
N ALA A 480 -30.92 -16.86 -6.64
CA ALA A 480 -32.02 -17.10 -5.73
C ALA A 480 -31.75 -18.30 -4.83
N GLY A 481 -32.10 -18.21 -3.56
CA GLY A 481 -31.91 -19.28 -2.58
C GLY A 481 -31.49 -18.78 -1.21
N LEU A 482 -31.16 -19.70 -0.32
CA LEU A 482 -30.64 -19.44 1.02
C LEU A 482 -29.11 -19.43 0.99
N TRP A 483 -28.54 -18.44 1.65
CA TRP A 483 -27.10 -18.20 1.69
C TRP A 483 -26.63 -17.99 3.13
N ALA A 484 -25.52 -18.62 3.48
CA ALA A 484 -24.91 -18.47 4.80
C ALA A 484 -23.40 -18.36 4.68
N GLY A 485 -22.78 -17.62 5.58
CA GLY A 485 -21.33 -17.46 5.61
C GLY A 485 -20.85 -16.43 6.63
N ASN A 486 -19.85 -15.66 6.23
CA ASN A 486 -19.21 -14.69 7.12
C ASN A 486 -18.85 -13.39 6.38
N ILE A 487 -18.95 -12.31 7.12
CA ILE A 487 -18.21 -11.08 6.85
C ILE A 487 -16.95 -11.14 7.73
N GLY A 488 -15.78 -11.03 7.15
CA GLY A 488 -14.50 -11.07 7.87
C GLY A 488 -13.74 -9.76 7.66
N PHE A 489 -13.15 -9.25 8.71
CA PHE A 489 -12.18 -8.15 8.66
C PHE A 489 -10.77 -8.70 8.86
N VAL A 490 -9.84 -8.24 8.04
CA VAL A 490 -8.40 -8.57 8.13
C VAL A 490 -7.60 -7.31 7.91
N ASP A 491 -6.68 -7.02 8.82
CA ASP A 491 -5.69 -5.96 8.66
C ASP A 491 -4.32 -6.56 8.32
N ALA A 492 -3.93 -6.48 7.05
CA ALA A 492 -2.65 -7.01 6.58
C ALA A 492 -1.42 -6.30 7.20
N THR A 493 -1.61 -5.12 7.79
CA THR A 493 -0.55 -4.40 8.51
C THR A 493 -0.28 -4.96 9.89
N GLY A 494 -1.19 -5.80 10.42
CA GLY A 494 -1.11 -6.33 11.79
C GLY A 494 -1.42 -5.31 12.88
N THR A 495 -1.93 -4.14 12.50
CA THR A 495 -2.28 -3.07 13.44
C THR A 495 -3.51 -3.42 14.26
N HIS A 496 -4.48 -4.09 13.65
CA HIS A 496 -5.73 -4.53 14.28
C HIS A 496 -5.90 -6.04 14.16
N ALA A 497 -6.55 -6.64 15.15
CA ALA A 497 -6.87 -8.06 15.14
C ALA A 497 -7.97 -8.37 14.14
N ASP A 498 -7.88 -9.55 13.53
CA ASP A 498 -8.93 -10.07 12.65
C ASP A 498 -10.25 -10.28 13.42
N SER A 499 -11.36 -9.98 12.78
CA SER A 499 -12.70 -10.25 13.32
C SER A 499 -13.62 -10.88 12.28
N LYS A 500 -14.62 -11.61 12.75
CA LYS A 500 -15.61 -12.30 11.89
C LYS A 500 -17.02 -12.11 12.43
N LEU A 501 -17.97 -11.95 11.52
CA LEU A 501 -19.39 -11.83 11.80
C LEU A 501 -20.16 -12.80 10.91
N PRO A 502 -20.97 -13.73 11.45
CA PRO A 502 -21.80 -14.61 10.65
C PRO A 502 -22.90 -13.79 9.94
N ILE A 503 -23.28 -14.24 8.75
CA ILE A 503 -24.38 -13.68 7.99
C ILE A 503 -25.18 -14.80 7.34
N GLU A 504 -26.52 -14.68 7.40
CA GLU A 504 -27.47 -15.57 6.73
C GLU A 504 -28.54 -14.71 6.06
N PHE A 505 -28.96 -15.07 4.85
CA PHE A 505 -30.00 -14.36 4.12
C PHE A 505 -30.61 -15.20 3.01
N ALA A 506 -31.77 -14.75 2.53
CA ALA A 506 -32.45 -15.31 1.37
C ALA A 506 -32.48 -14.31 0.22
N ILE A 507 -32.33 -14.81 -1.01
CA ILE A 507 -32.50 -14.06 -2.25
C ILE A 507 -33.72 -14.61 -2.98
N ALA A 508 -34.67 -13.75 -3.27
CA ALA A 508 -35.86 -14.11 -4.04
C ALA A 508 -35.51 -14.26 -5.55
N PRO A 509 -36.23 -15.10 -6.33
CA PRO A 509 -36.10 -15.13 -7.76
C PRO A 509 -36.30 -13.76 -8.40
N ALA A 510 -35.64 -13.49 -9.51
CA ALA A 510 -35.90 -12.31 -10.32
C ALA A 510 -37.35 -12.35 -10.84
N ALA A 511 -38.02 -11.20 -10.89
CA ALA A 511 -39.33 -11.12 -11.55
C ALA A 511 -39.17 -11.49 -13.03
N GLU A 512 -40.08 -12.34 -13.54
CA GLU A 512 -40.07 -12.66 -14.97
C GLU A 512 -40.22 -11.37 -15.80
N PRO A 513 -39.41 -11.19 -16.86
CA PRO A 513 -39.52 -10.02 -17.70
C PRO A 513 -40.88 -10.08 -18.42
N SER A 514 -41.70 -9.05 -18.26
CA SER A 514 -42.85 -8.81 -19.14
C SER A 514 -42.31 -8.67 -20.57
N GLU A 515 -42.75 -9.51 -21.50
CA GLU A 515 -42.38 -9.43 -22.91
C GLU A 515 -42.72 -8.04 -23.46
N SER A 516 -41.72 -7.23 -23.71
CA SER A 516 -41.84 -5.98 -24.43
C SER A 516 -40.64 -5.74 -25.30
N ALA A 517 -40.90 -5.81 -26.62
CA ALA A 517 -40.17 -5.22 -27.75
C ALA A 517 -38.65 -5.40 -27.85
N LYS A 518 -38.27 -6.14 -28.88
CA LYS A 518 -36.94 -6.31 -29.45
C LYS A 518 -36.32 -4.98 -29.88
N PRO A 519 -35.15 -4.56 -29.37
CA PRO A 519 -34.44 -3.42 -29.94
C PRO A 519 -33.58 -3.84 -31.14
N THR A 520 -33.68 -3.04 -32.18
CA THR A 520 -32.87 -3.12 -33.42
C THR A 520 -31.41 -2.80 -33.10
N SER A 521 -30.49 -3.67 -33.59
CA SER A 521 -29.04 -3.51 -33.45
C SER A 521 -28.54 -2.32 -34.25
N THR A 522 -27.91 -1.36 -33.59
CA THR A 522 -27.09 -0.31 -34.19
C THR A 522 -25.61 -0.74 -34.13
N PRO A 523 -24.81 -0.58 -35.19
CA PRO A 523 -23.43 -1.04 -35.20
C PRO A 523 -22.54 -0.17 -34.31
N SER A 524 -21.72 -0.85 -33.50
CA SER A 524 -20.72 -0.28 -32.60
C SER A 524 -19.57 0.37 -33.40
N PRO A 525 -19.13 1.59 -33.04
CA PRO A 525 -17.96 2.19 -33.68
C PRO A 525 -16.67 1.49 -33.25
N SER A 526 -15.85 1.19 -34.24
CA SER A 526 -14.50 0.65 -34.12
C SER A 526 -13.64 1.51 -33.19
N VAL A 527 -13.13 0.92 -32.13
CA VAL A 527 -12.17 1.57 -31.22
C VAL A 527 -10.80 1.55 -31.86
N THR A 528 -10.39 2.66 -32.44
CA THR A 528 -9.01 2.90 -32.82
C THR A 528 -8.13 2.90 -31.57
N LYS A 529 -7.18 1.99 -31.48
CA LYS A 529 -6.13 1.99 -30.45
C LYS A 529 -5.35 3.30 -30.54
N LYS A 530 -5.47 4.16 -29.53
CA LYS A 530 -4.62 5.33 -29.34
C LYS A 530 -3.17 4.84 -29.12
N PRO A 531 -2.16 5.40 -29.81
CA PRO A 531 -0.77 5.03 -29.60
C PRO A 531 -0.39 5.30 -28.15
N THR A 532 0.28 4.37 -27.50
CA THR A 532 0.93 4.58 -26.21
C THR A 532 2.07 5.58 -26.41
N THR A 533 1.81 6.87 -26.23
CA THR A 533 2.86 7.87 -26.16
C THR A 533 3.64 7.66 -24.87
N ASP A 534 4.96 7.52 -24.98
CA ASP A 534 5.84 7.60 -23.82
C ASP A 534 5.54 8.89 -23.06
N GLY A 535 4.99 8.80 -21.85
CA GLY A 535 4.61 9.96 -21.03
C GLY A 535 5.76 10.90 -20.68
N CYS A 536 6.99 10.52 -21.04
CA CYS A 536 8.21 11.32 -20.82
C CYS A 536 8.70 12.04 -22.07
N ARG A 537 7.99 12.00 -23.18
CA ARG A 537 8.48 12.55 -24.45
C ARG A 537 8.77 14.05 -24.40
N ASN A 538 8.00 14.80 -23.60
CA ASN A 538 8.09 16.26 -23.47
C ASN A 538 8.48 16.72 -22.06
N GLN A 539 9.05 15.84 -21.23
CA GLN A 539 9.48 16.20 -19.87
C GLN A 539 11.01 16.35 -19.80
N ILE A 540 11.46 17.23 -18.92
CA ILE A 540 12.88 17.42 -18.63
C ILE A 540 13.44 16.15 -18.01
N LYS A 541 14.51 15.61 -18.58
CA LYS A 541 15.22 14.42 -18.11
C LYS A 541 16.64 14.85 -17.70
N ASN A 542 16.91 14.86 -16.42
CA ASN A 542 18.22 15.26 -15.87
C ASN A 542 18.96 14.09 -15.24
#